data_fc7a15196b99271036c0a40f4b1778e8
#
_entry.id   fc7a15196b99271036c0a40f4b1778e8
#
_cell.length_a   1.000
_cell.length_b   1.000
_cell.length_c   1.000
_cell.angle_alpha   90.00
_cell.angle_beta   90.00
_cell.angle_gamma   90.00
#
_symmetry.space_group_name_H-M   'P 1'
#
loop_
_entity.id
_entity.type
_entity.pdbx_description
1 polymer ?
#
loop_
_entity_poly.entity_id
_entity_poly.type
_entity_poly.pdbx_seq_one_letter_code
_entity_poly.pdbx_strand_id
1 'polypeptide(L)'
;MSQQNGTDVGDVAPDFTLPDTNNHPWQLSARRGKTVVLLFYPGDNTPICTTQMCSLRDHWNDYQTTGAEIVGVSTDSIEKHRQFIRQHRLPLRLLADTKGEIARLYGAKSWLPGRAARAVVVIDREGVIRYRKVEPLSLFRPKDNEIIDAIKKAESRGLGIGGEAGLTESEV
;
A
#
# COMPACT_ATOMS: atom_id res chain seq x y z
N MET A 1 -24.48 -14.55 1.79
CA MET A 1 -23.49 -14.51 0.70
C MET A 1 -22.11 -14.40 1.30
N SER A 2 -21.27 -15.34 0.96
CA SER A 2 -19.89 -15.24 1.41
C SER A 2 -19.28 -13.99 0.79
N GLN A 3 -18.80 -13.08 1.62
CA GLN A 3 -17.93 -12.02 1.15
C GLN A 3 -16.71 -12.70 0.58
N GLN A 4 -16.60 -12.68 -0.72
CA GLN A 4 -15.39 -13.17 -1.34
C GLN A 4 -14.27 -12.25 -0.92
N ASN A 5 -13.38 -12.76 -0.09
CA ASN A 5 -12.13 -12.08 0.20
C ASN A 5 -11.31 -12.12 -1.08
N GLY A 6 -11.51 -11.14 -1.91
CA GLY A 6 -10.78 -11.00 -3.15
C GLY A 6 -9.77 -9.87 -3.04
N THR A 7 -9.03 -9.69 -4.12
CA THR A 7 -8.04 -8.61 -4.20
C THR A 7 -8.31 -7.67 -5.36
N ASP A 8 -9.50 -7.70 -5.87
CA ASP A 8 -9.92 -6.77 -6.92
C ASP A 8 -10.49 -5.48 -6.33
N VAL A 9 -10.54 -4.46 -7.15
CA VAL A 9 -11.18 -3.21 -6.75
C VAL A 9 -12.65 -3.48 -6.41
N GLY A 10 -13.08 -3.02 -5.25
CA GLY A 10 -14.42 -3.26 -4.71
C GLY A 10 -14.49 -4.39 -3.68
N ASP A 11 -13.47 -5.23 -3.61
CA ASP A 11 -13.43 -6.30 -2.62
C ASP A 11 -12.96 -5.77 -1.27
N VAL A 12 -13.39 -6.44 -0.20
CA VAL A 12 -12.82 -6.20 1.12
C VAL A 12 -11.40 -6.78 1.13
N ALA A 13 -10.43 -5.94 1.44
CA ALA A 13 -9.03 -6.35 1.47
C ALA A 13 -8.82 -7.46 2.50
N PRO A 14 -8.13 -8.56 2.13
CA PRO A 14 -7.84 -9.63 3.10
C PRO A 14 -7.00 -9.10 4.26
N ASP A 15 -7.40 -9.43 5.49
CA ASP A 15 -6.65 -9.00 6.66
C ASP A 15 -5.34 -9.78 6.77
N PHE A 16 -4.35 -9.15 7.38
CA PHE A 16 -3.07 -9.81 7.64
C PHE A 16 -2.32 -9.08 8.76
N THR A 17 -1.34 -9.77 9.31
CA THR A 17 -0.42 -9.20 10.29
C THR A 17 1.01 -9.54 9.89
N LEU A 18 1.86 -8.54 9.84
CA LEU A 18 3.29 -8.69 9.56
C LEU A 18 4.10 -7.86 10.55
N PRO A 19 5.34 -8.28 10.88
CA PRO A 19 6.19 -7.48 11.75
C PRO A 19 6.77 -6.27 11.01
N ASP A 20 6.87 -5.16 11.72
CA ASP A 20 7.58 -3.98 11.23
C ASP A 20 9.06 -4.04 11.65
N THR A 21 9.81 -2.97 11.39
CA THR A 21 11.25 -2.95 11.68
C THR A 21 11.57 -2.91 13.17
N ASN A 22 10.61 -2.63 14.03
CA ASN A 22 10.75 -2.72 15.48
C ASN A 22 10.25 -4.06 16.02
N ASN A 23 9.96 -5.00 15.11
CA ASN A 23 9.40 -6.30 15.44
C ASN A 23 8.04 -6.21 16.14
N HIS A 24 7.31 -5.13 15.89
CA HIS A 24 5.94 -4.97 16.36
C HIS A 24 4.97 -5.48 15.29
N PRO A 25 3.90 -6.18 15.70
CA PRO A 25 2.91 -6.64 14.72
C PRO A 25 2.14 -5.45 14.16
N TRP A 26 2.06 -5.41 12.84
CA TRP A 26 1.25 -4.45 12.12
C TRP A 26 0.09 -5.20 11.48
N GLN A 27 -1.13 -4.87 11.86
CA GLN A 27 -2.32 -5.56 11.37
C GLN A 27 -3.16 -4.59 10.55
N LEU A 28 -3.56 -5.03 9.35
CA LEU A 28 -4.34 -4.19 8.44
C LEU A 28 -5.69 -3.80 9.04
N SER A 29 -6.41 -4.74 9.63
CA SER A 29 -7.76 -4.46 10.18
C SER A 29 -7.73 -3.48 11.35
N ALA A 30 -6.58 -3.34 12.02
CA ALA A 30 -6.43 -2.34 13.08
C ALA A 30 -6.33 -0.91 12.53
N ARG A 31 -6.27 -0.76 11.21
CA ARG A 31 -6.15 0.56 10.55
C ARG A 31 -7.47 1.08 10.01
N ARG A 32 -8.59 0.45 10.35
CA ARG A 32 -9.91 0.95 9.93
C ARG A 32 -10.08 2.40 10.40
N GLY A 33 -10.68 3.22 9.55
CA GLY A 33 -10.78 4.64 9.79
C GLY A 33 -9.69 5.44 9.09
N LYS A 34 -8.70 4.76 8.51
CA LYS A 34 -7.64 5.39 7.70
C LYS A 34 -7.57 4.71 6.34
N THR A 35 -7.24 5.49 5.31
CA THR A 35 -6.85 4.92 4.02
C THR A 35 -5.44 4.37 4.16
N VAL A 36 -5.23 3.15 3.66
CA VAL A 36 -3.94 2.48 3.72
C VAL A 36 -3.45 2.22 2.31
N VAL A 37 -2.17 2.48 2.07
CA VAL A 37 -1.50 2.15 0.81
C VAL A 37 -0.48 1.06 1.08
N LEU A 38 -0.66 -0.08 0.41
CA LEU A 38 0.32 -1.18 0.45
C LEU A 38 1.18 -1.08 -0.80
N LEU A 39 2.48 -0.94 -0.61
CA LEU A 39 3.46 -0.92 -1.68
C LEU A 39 4.25 -2.22 -1.64
N PHE A 40 3.86 -3.19 -2.46
CA PHE A 40 4.63 -4.43 -2.62
C PHE A 40 5.79 -4.15 -3.58
N TYR A 41 6.97 -4.64 -3.25
CA TYR A 41 8.14 -4.46 -4.10
C TYR A 41 9.09 -5.67 -3.98
N PRO A 42 9.92 -5.91 -5.02
CA PRO A 42 10.76 -7.13 -5.06
C PRO A 42 11.83 -7.21 -3.99
N GLY A 43 12.40 -6.10 -3.56
CA GLY A 43 13.43 -6.18 -2.52
C GLY A 43 14.15 -4.88 -2.27
N ASP A 44 14.70 -4.77 -1.07
CA ASP A 44 15.49 -3.63 -0.64
C ASP A 44 16.78 -3.55 -1.49
N ASN A 45 17.23 -2.32 -1.73
CA ASN A 45 18.49 -2.03 -2.43
C ASN A 45 18.54 -2.50 -3.89
N THR A 46 17.40 -2.88 -4.50
CA THR A 46 17.37 -3.01 -5.96
C THR A 46 17.23 -1.62 -6.58
N PRO A 47 17.78 -1.40 -7.80
CA PRO A 47 17.81 -0.03 -8.37
C PRO A 47 16.43 0.61 -8.49
N ILE A 48 15.46 -0.11 -9.02
CA ILE A 48 14.10 0.45 -9.22
C ILE A 48 13.40 0.66 -7.89
N CYS A 49 13.56 -0.26 -6.94
CA CYS A 49 12.93 -0.14 -5.62
C CYS A 49 13.54 1.01 -4.84
N THR A 50 14.86 1.18 -4.91
CA THR A 50 15.54 2.31 -4.27
C THR A 50 15.05 3.62 -4.85
N THR A 51 14.92 3.72 -6.18
CA THR A 51 14.39 4.91 -6.84
C THR A 51 12.97 5.19 -6.39
N GLN A 52 12.13 4.16 -6.32
CA GLN A 52 10.74 4.30 -5.88
C GLN A 52 10.65 4.84 -4.46
N MET A 53 11.41 4.24 -3.54
CA MET A 53 11.36 4.63 -2.13
C MET A 53 11.95 6.02 -1.90
N CYS A 54 13.01 6.36 -2.61
CA CYS A 54 13.60 7.70 -2.52
C CYS A 54 12.65 8.76 -3.11
N SER A 55 11.97 8.46 -4.20
CA SER A 55 10.96 9.36 -4.77
C SER A 55 9.82 9.59 -3.77
N LEU A 56 9.34 8.52 -3.15
CA LEU A 56 8.31 8.61 -2.13
C LEU A 56 8.77 9.45 -0.94
N ARG A 57 10.03 9.27 -0.51
CA ARG A 57 10.62 10.10 0.55
C ARG A 57 10.61 11.58 0.16
N ASP A 58 11.03 11.88 -1.07
CA ASP A 58 11.15 13.25 -1.54
C ASP A 58 9.78 13.94 -1.66
N HIS A 59 8.71 13.15 -1.86
CA HIS A 59 7.33 13.64 -1.94
C HIS A 59 6.53 13.32 -0.68
N TRP A 60 7.20 13.04 0.42
CA TRP A 60 6.54 12.56 1.64
C TRP A 60 5.48 13.53 2.17
N ASN A 61 5.75 14.83 2.08
CA ASN A 61 4.77 15.82 2.54
C ASN A 61 3.47 15.74 1.73
N ASP A 62 3.56 15.50 0.44
CA ASP A 62 2.37 15.34 -0.40
C ASP A 62 1.57 14.11 0.00
N TYR A 63 2.25 13.01 0.32
CA TYR A 63 1.58 11.81 0.82
C TYR A 63 0.93 12.07 2.18
N GLN A 64 1.61 12.75 3.06
CA GLN A 64 1.10 13.01 4.41
C GLN A 64 -0.14 13.91 4.40
N THR A 65 -0.22 14.85 3.48
CA THR A 65 -1.40 15.70 3.39
C THR A 65 -2.67 14.92 3.03
N THR A 66 -2.54 13.73 2.50
CA THR A 66 -3.69 12.86 2.20
C THR A 66 -4.28 12.20 3.45
N GLY A 67 -3.53 12.14 4.55
CA GLY A 67 -3.95 11.44 5.74
C GLY A 67 -3.81 9.92 5.68
N ALA A 68 -3.36 9.36 4.56
CA ALA A 68 -3.22 7.92 4.40
C ALA A 68 -1.99 7.39 5.10
N GLU A 69 -2.05 6.15 5.55
CA GLU A 69 -0.89 5.41 6.03
C GLU A 69 -0.29 4.60 4.89
N ILE A 70 1.01 4.77 4.65
CA ILE A 70 1.70 4.10 3.55
C ILE A 70 2.73 3.15 4.14
N VAL A 71 2.67 1.89 3.72
CA VAL A 71 3.60 0.86 4.17
C VAL A 71 4.18 0.13 2.97
N GLY A 72 5.46 -0.19 3.04
CA GLY A 72 6.13 -1.02 2.04
C GLY A 72 6.18 -2.47 2.51
N VAL A 73 6.03 -3.41 1.59
CA VAL A 73 6.03 -4.84 1.90
C VAL A 73 6.96 -5.55 0.92
N SER A 74 7.94 -6.28 1.43
CA SER A 74 8.77 -7.16 0.63
C SER A 74 9.13 -8.41 1.41
N THR A 75 9.79 -9.36 0.75
CA THR A 75 10.22 -10.62 1.39
C THR A 75 11.54 -10.46 2.14
N ASP A 76 12.10 -9.28 2.19
CA ASP A 76 13.32 -9.04 2.95
C ASP A 76 13.08 -9.13 4.46
N SER A 77 14.16 -9.41 5.19
CA SER A 77 14.11 -9.54 6.64
C SER A 77 13.95 -8.17 7.31
N ILE A 78 13.54 -8.19 8.58
CA ILE A 78 13.47 -6.99 9.41
C ILE A 78 14.82 -6.26 9.42
N GLU A 79 15.92 -7.02 9.53
CA GLU A 79 17.26 -6.42 9.58
C GLU A 79 17.60 -5.70 8.28
N LYS A 80 17.30 -6.32 7.14
CA LYS A 80 17.51 -5.68 5.84
C LYS A 80 16.69 -4.40 5.70
N HIS A 81 15.44 -4.45 6.14
CA HIS A 81 14.57 -3.28 6.15
C HIS A 81 15.13 -2.15 7.00
N ARG A 82 15.67 -2.48 8.19
CA ARG A 82 16.32 -1.48 9.04
C ARG A 82 17.48 -0.79 8.34
N GLN A 83 18.34 -1.59 7.69
CA GLN A 83 19.48 -1.05 6.94
C GLN A 83 19.02 -0.15 5.81
N PHE A 84 18.02 -0.59 5.07
CA PHE A 84 17.47 0.16 3.94
C PHE A 84 16.91 1.51 4.38
N ILE A 85 16.12 1.51 5.46
CA ILE A 85 15.56 2.73 6.03
C ILE A 85 16.67 3.69 6.46
N ARG A 86 17.69 3.18 7.16
CA ARG A 86 18.79 4.03 7.64
C ARG A 86 19.61 4.58 6.47
N GLN A 87 19.90 3.74 5.50
CA GLN A 87 20.73 4.12 4.36
C GLN A 87 20.09 5.22 3.52
N HIS A 88 18.80 5.16 3.32
CA HIS A 88 18.07 6.09 2.46
C HIS A 88 17.17 7.07 3.21
N ARG A 89 17.19 7.03 4.53
CA ARG A 89 16.36 7.91 5.38
C ARG A 89 14.88 7.83 5.00
N LEU A 90 14.37 6.62 4.90
CA LEU A 90 12.99 6.40 4.47
C LEU A 90 12.02 6.72 5.60
N PRO A 91 10.98 7.51 5.32
CA PRO A 91 10.02 7.91 6.35
C PRO A 91 8.88 6.92 6.55
N LEU A 92 8.68 5.98 5.61
CA LEU A 92 7.57 5.04 5.69
C LEU A 92 7.96 3.80 6.48
N ARG A 93 6.94 3.09 6.96
CA ARG A 93 7.11 1.81 7.62
C ARG A 93 7.29 0.71 6.59
N LEU A 94 8.21 -0.21 6.85
CA LEU A 94 8.41 -1.40 6.02
C LEU A 94 7.99 -2.63 6.83
N LEU A 95 7.32 -3.55 6.15
CA LEU A 95 6.82 -4.80 6.75
C LEU A 95 7.55 -5.98 6.11
N ALA A 96 7.92 -6.95 6.93
CA ALA A 96 8.70 -8.11 6.49
C ALA A 96 7.79 -9.31 6.23
N ASP A 97 7.53 -9.57 4.95
CA ASP A 97 6.75 -10.73 4.49
C ASP A 97 7.72 -11.83 4.04
N THR A 98 8.53 -12.33 4.96
CA THR A 98 9.68 -13.19 4.63
C THR A 98 9.32 -14.46 3.88
N LYS A 99 8.10 -14.96 4.05
CA LYS A 99 7.62 -16.14 3.33
C LYS A 99 6.87 -15.82 2.05
N GLY A 100 6.63 -14.53 1.77
CA GLY A 100 5.89 -14.10 0.60
C GLY A 100 4.41 -14.46 0.64
N GLU A 101 3.89 -14.82 1.79
CA GLU A 101 2.49 -15.24 1.94
C GLU A 101 1.52 -14.12 1.63
N ILE A 102 1.82 -12.92 2.11
CA ILE A 102 0.93 -11.77 1.92
C ILE A 102 1.01 -11.27 0.48
N ALA A 103 2.20 -11.27 -0.11
CA ALA A 103 2.34 -10.95 -1.53
C ALA A 103 1.47 -11.88 -2.38
N ARG A 104 1.49 -13.19 -2.10
CA ARG A 104 0.64 -14.15 -2.80
C ARG A 104 -0.84 -13.89 -2.53
N LEU A 105 -1.19 -13.61 -1.30
CA LEU A 105 -2.56 -13.32 -0.90
C LEU A 105 -3.15 -12.16 -1.71
N TYR A 106 -2.34 -11.14 -1.97
CA TYR A 106 -2.76 -9.97 -2.73
C TYR A 106 -2.51 -10.09 -4.24
N GLY A 107 -2.07 -11.27 -4.70
CA GLY A 107 -1.81 -11.48 -6.12
C GLY A 107 -0.59 -10.73 -6.64
N ALA A 108 0.28 -10.29 -5.75
CA ALA A 108 1.53 -9.60 -6.11
C ALA A 108 2.63 -10.63 -6.32
N LYS A 109 2.42 -11.54 -7.25
CA LYS A 109 3.38 -12.60 -7.57
C LYS A 109 4.36 -12.10 -8.63
N SER A 110 5.65 -12.25 -8.33
CA SER A 110 6.69 -12.02 -9.32
C SER A 110 6.93 -13.30 -10.12
N TRP A 111 7.43 -13.15 -11.34
CA TRP A 111 7.93 -14.28 -12.09
C TRP A 111 9.23 -14.81 -11.48
N LEU A 112 9.91 -14.01 -10.64
CA LEU A 112 11.09 -14.43 -9.90
C LEU A 112 10.67 -15.15 -8.62
N PRO A 113 11.12 -16.40 -8.40
CA PRO A 113 10.78 -17.13 -7.19
C PRO A 113 11.21 -16.42 -5.92
N GLY A 114 10.37 -16.46 -4.88
CA GLY A 114 10.71 -15.92 -3.57
C GLY A 114 10.67 -14.40 -3.47
N ARG A 115 10.17 -13.71 -4.49
CA ARG A 115 10.06 -12.26 -4.45
C ARG A 115 8.64 -11.81 -4.76
N ALA A 116 8.27 -10.65 -4.23
CA ALA A 116 7.02 -10.01 -4.58
C ALA A 116 7.12 -9.33 -5.94
N ALA A 117 6.00 -9.22 -6.64
CA ALA A 117 5.90 -8.30 -7.77
C ALA A 117 5.76 -6.87 -7.23
N ARG A 118 6.08 -5.89 -8.05
CA ARG A 118 5.78 -4.51 -7.71
C ARG A 118 4.28 -4.29 -7.84
N ALA A 119 3.66 -3.81 -6.76
CA ALA A 119 2.22 -3.59 -6.76
C ALA A 119 1.86 -2.44 -5.82
N VAL A 120 0.79 -1.74 -6.17
CA VAL A 120 0.20 -0.71 -5.31
C VAL A 120 -1.25 -1.09 -5.08
N VAL A 121 -1.65 -1.14 -3.81
CA VAL A 121 -3.03 -1.39 -3.42
C VAL A 121 -3.46 -0.28 -2.49
N VAL A 122 -4.53 0.44 -2.85
CA VAL A 122 -5.09 1.49 -2.00
C VAL A 122 -6.38 0.98 -1.40
N ILE A 123 -6.46 1.00 -0.08
CA ILE A 123 -7.56 0.46 0.71
C ILE A 123 -8.19 1.63 1.47
N ASP A 124 -9.49 1.80 1.33
CA ASP A 124 -10.19 2.91 1.95
C ASP A 124 -10.40 2.71 3.46
N ARG A 125 -11.02 3.69 4.10
CA ARG A 125 -11.27 3.67 5.55
C ARG A 125 -12.11 2.50 6.02
N GLU A 126 -12.92 1.94 5.13
CA GLU A 126 -13.79 0.81 5.44
C GLU A 126 -13.13 -0.53 5.14
N GLY A 127 -11.92 -0.51 4.59
CA GLY A 127 -11.19 -1.72 4.26
C GLY A 127 -11.45 -2.25 2.86
N VAL A 128 -12.03 -1.45 1.99
CA VAL A 128 -12.35 -1.84 0.62
C VAL A 128 -11.24 -1.38 -0.31
N ILE A 129 -10.81 -2.26 -1.21
CA ILE A 129 -9.80 -1.94 -2.21
C ILE A 129 -10.40 -0.97 -3.23
N ARG A 130 -9.77 0.19 -3.40
CA ARG A 130 -10.22 1.21 -4.34
C ARG A 130 -9.30 1.40 -5.53
N TYR A 131 -8.07 0.90 -5.43
CA TYR A 131 -7.10 0.96 -6.52
C TYR A 131 -6.16 -0.22 -6.39
N ARG A 132 -5.82 -0.83 -7.50
CA ARG A 132 -4.87 -1.94 -7.53
C ARG A 132 -4.14 -1.93 -8.87
N LYS A 133 -2.81 -1.93 -8.80
CA LYS A 133 -1.97 -2.03 -10.00
C LYS A 133 -0.82 -2.98 -9.67
N VAL A 134 -0.68 -4.03 -10.48
CA VAL A 134 0.38 -5.02 -10.31
C VAL A 134 1.23 -5.04 -11.57
N GLU A 135 2.54 -4.97 -11.36
CA GLU A 135 3.55 -5.06 -12.42
C GLU A 135 4.32 -6.37 -12.24
N PRO A 136 3.92 -7.45 -12.91
CA PRO A 136 4.54 -8.77 -12.69
C PRO A 136 6.04 -8.81 -12.99
N LEU A 137 6.50 -8.04 -13.97
CA LEU A 137 7.91 -7.99 -14.33
C LEU A 137 8.69 -7.00 -13.48
N SER A 138 7.99 -6.14 -12.75
CA SER A 138 8.58 -5.13 -11.84
C SER A 138 9.59 -4.19 -12.51
N LEU A 139 9.44 -3.99 -13.81
CA LEU A 139 10.32 -3.10 -14.60
C LEU A 139 9.94 -1.64 -14.46
N PHE A 140 8.68 -1.36 -14.16
CA PHE A 140 8.16 0.00 -14.05
C PHE A 140 7.59 0.19 -12.65
N ARG A 141 7.63 1.42 -12.17
CA ARG A 141 7.00 1.78 -10.91
C ARG A 141 5.87 2.78 -11.18
N PRO A 142 4.80 2.76 -10.38
CA PRO A 142 3.79 3.80 -10.44
C PRO A 142 4.41 5.14 -10.06
N LYS A 143 3.95 6.19 -10.71
CA LYS A 143 4.40 7.53 -10.38
C LYS A 143 3.71 8.00 -9.10
N ASP A 144 4.39 8.85 -8.34
CA ASP A 144 3.85 9.36 -7.08
C ASP A 144 2.51 10.05 -7.27
N ASN A 145 2.35 10.84 -8.33
CA ASN A 145 1.08 11.51 -8.60
C ASN A 145 -0.07 10.52 -8.85
N GLU A 146 0.21 9.38 -9.49
CA GLU A 146 -0.82 8.35 -9.69
C GLU A 146 -1.29 7.77 -8.35
N ILE A 147 -0.34 7.50 -7.46
CA ILE A 147 -0.65 6.94 -6.13
C ILE A 147 -1.42 7.98 -5.32
N ILE A 148 -0.96 9.22 -5.31
CA ILE A 148 -1.61 10.30 -4.55
C ILE A 148 -3.04 10.53 -5.07
N ASP A 149 -3.23 10.53 -6.38
CA ASP A 149 -4.57 10.68 -6.97
C ASP A 149 -5.47 9.51 -6.55
N ALA A 150 -4.96 8.29 -6.54
CA ALA A 150 -5.71 7.13 -6.09
C ALA A 150 -6.11 7.25 -4.62
N ILE A 151 -5.21 7.76 -3.78
CA ILE A 151 -5.51 8.00 -2.37
C ILE A 151 -6.63 9.03 -2.23
N LYS A 152 -6.52 10.13 -2.95
CA LYS A 152 -7.53 11.21 -2.90
C LYS A 152 -8.90 10.72 -3.35
N LYS A 153 -8.94 9.87 -4.38
CA LYS A 153 -10.20 9.27 -4.83
C LYS A 153 -10.79 8.34 -3.79
N ALA A 154 -9.95 7.54 -3.12
CA ALA A 154 -10.40 6.67 -2.05
C ALA A 154 -10.92 7.47 -0.86
N GLU A 155 -10.23 8.55 -0.50
CA GLU A 155 -10.65 9.45 0.57
C GLU A 155 -11.98 10.14 0.22
N SER A 156 -12.14 10.60 -1.02
CA SER A 156 -13.39 11.20 -1.48
C SER A 156 -14.56 10.24 -1.34
N ARG A 157 -14.35 8.97 -1.65
CA ARG A 157 -15.41 7.97 -1.51
C ARG A 157 -15.79 7.75 -0.05
N GLY A 158 -14.80 7.74 0.84
CA GLY A 158 -15.07 7.64 2.26
C GLY A 158 -15.86 8.81 2.80
N LEU A 159 -15.63 9.98 2.24
CA LEU A 159 -16.38 11.19 2.57
C LEU A 159 -17.59 11.39 1.67
N GLY A 160 -17.62 10.68 0.56
CA GLY A 160 -18.57 10.90 -0.51
C GLY A 160 -20.01 10.67 -0.12
N ILE A 161 -20.23 9.77 0.79
CA ILE A 161 -21.58 9.54 1.28
C ILE A 161 -22.14 10.81 1.89
N GLY A 162 -21.33 11.43 2.73
CA GLY A 162 -21.69 12.72 3.28
C GLY A 162 -21.72 13.80 2.24
N GLY A 163 -20.80 13.75 1.32
CA GLY A 163 -20.73 14.72 0.24
C GLY A 163 -21.91 14.61 -0.72
N GLU A 164 -22.33 13.40 -0.97
CA GLU A 164 -23.50 13.21 -1.80
C GLU A 164 -24.74 13.74 -1.16
N ALA A 165 -24.87 13.53 0.13
CA ALA A 165 -25.99 14.13 0.85
C ALA A 165 -25.91 15.65 0.73
N GLY A 166 -24.72 16.17 0.78
CA GLY A 166 -24.53 17.58 0.59
C GLY A 166 -24.87 18.05 -0.82
N LEU A 167 -24.58 17.22 -1.78
CA LEU A 167 -24.86 17.56 -3.15
C LEU A 167 -26.36 17.56 -3.47
N THR A 168 -27.10 16.73 -2.76
CA THR A 168 -28.51 16.65 -3.07
C THR A 168 -29.24 17.95 -2.79
N GLU A 169 -28.75 18.69 -1.83
CA GLU A 169 -29.42 19.96 -1.58
C GLU A 169 -28.98 21.02 -2.57
N SER A 170 -27.91 20.80 -3.27
CA SER A 170 -27.46 21.80 -4.22
C SER A 170 -28.45 22.00 -5.34
N GLU A 171 -29.24 21.00 -5.64
CA GLU A 171 -30.23 21.18 -6.65
C GLU A 171 -31.39 22.02 -6.15
N VAL A 172 -31.42 22.27 -4.93
CA VAL A 172 -32.42 23.16 -4.39
C VAL A 172 -32.18 24.63 -4.78
#